data_63df581965cc4c6853dea8ad4f8f1a43
#
_entry.id   63df581965cc4c6853dea8ad4f8f1a43
#
_cell.length_a   1.000
_cell.length_b   1.000
_cell.length_c   1.000
_cell.angle_alpha   90.00
_cell.angle_beta   90.00
_cell.angle_gamma   90.00
#
_symmetry.space_group_name_H-M   'P 1'
#
loop_
_entity.id
_entity.type
_entity.pdbx_description
1 polymer ?
#
loop_
_entity_poly.entity_id
_entity_poly.type
_entity_poly.pdbx_seq_one_letter_code
_entity_poly.pdbx_strand_id
1 'polypeptide(L)'
;MTVYVPELTFVCFKWRPVRTGFRLPSVCQYTAKHVNVLRSMLERHVHIPHRLVCVTDDPAGIDPRVEIVPLWDKCRALGGCYNRLWVFSHEARDLFGDRFVCIDLDVVLVRDCTTLFTRPEDFVINAYNPIREGENDQHYNGGLFMMTAGARASVWEQFDPQTTPAIVQADPRVIGSDQAWIRLHLGRGEARWTNADGVYEARQVRHELPENARLVLFAGKRDPSRFPYPWIREHWR
;
A
#
# COMPACT_ATOMS: atom_id res chain seq x y z
N MET A 1 -14.57 28.83 -16.75
CA MET A 1 -14.64 27.36 -16.92
C MET A 1 -13.95 26.74 -15.72
N THR A 2 -14.70 26.11 -14.84
CA THR A 2 -14.12 25.35 -13.72
C THR A 2 -13.52 24.08 -14.32
N VAL A 3 -12.19 23.96 -14.29
CA VAL A 3 -11.52 22.73 -14.72
C VAL A 3 -11.92 21.64 -13.72
N TYR A 4 -12.64 20.63 -14.16
CA TYR A 4 -12.93 19.45 -13.35
C TYR A 4 -11.61 18.73 -13.08
N VAL A 5 -11.13 18.78 -11.86
CA VAL A 5 -10.02 17.96 -11.39
C VAL A 5 -10.65 16.69 -10.83
N PRO A 6 -10.44 15.52 -11.43
CA PRO A 6 -10.99 14.28 -10.90
C PRO A 6 -10.45 14.04 -9.49
N GLU A 7 -11.35 13.62 -8.61
CA GLU A 7 -11.01 13.27 -7.23
C GLU A 7 -10.15 12.01 -7.21
N LEU A 8 -8.98 12.08 -6.56
CA LEU A 8 -8.09 10.92 -6.41
C LEU A 8 -8.57 10.04 -5.25
N THR A 9 -8.73 8.75 -5.48
CA THR A 9 -9.09 7.81 -4.43
C THR A 9 -7.84 7.19 -3.80
N PHE A 10 -7.70 7.31 -2.48
CA PHE A 10 -6.77 6.50 -1.69
C PHE A 10 -7.51 5.28 -1.16
N VAL A 11 -6.90 4.11 -1.29
CA VAL A 11 -7.47 2.83 -0.87
C VAL A 11 -6.55 2.21 0.17
N CYS A 12 -7.05 2.01 1.37
CA CYS A 12 -6.35 1.26 2.40
C CYS A 12 -7.12 0.01 2.79
N PHE A 13 -6.42 -0.92 3.42
CA PHE A 13 -6.98 -2.20 3.80
C PHE A 13 -6.85 -2.43 5.30
N LYS A 14 -7.95 -2.81 5.95
CA LYS A 14 -8.00 -3.24 7.33
C LYS A 14 -8.83 -4.52 7.44
N TRP A 15 -8.20 -5.64 7.72
CA TRP A 15 -8.90 -6.93 7.86
C TRP A 15 -8.36 -7.74 9.03
N ARG A 16 -9.13 -8.71 9.45
CA ARG A 16 -8.68 -9.70 10.45
C ARG A 16 -7.85 -10.77 9.77
N PRO A 17 -6.57 -10.96 10.16
CA PRO A 17 -5.72 -11.97 9.55
C PRO A 17 -6.31 -13.38 9.70
N VAL A 18 -6.39 -14.12 8.60
CA VAL A 18 -6.78 -15.53 8.62
C VAL A 18 -5.53 -16.39 8.74
N ARG A 19 -5.56 -17.38 9.62
CA ARG A 19 -4.50 -18.39 9.73
C ARG A 19 -4.65 -19.37 8.56
N THR A 20 -3.68 -19.38 7.66
CA THR A 20 -3.56 -20.36 6.58
C THR A 20 -2.42 -21.34 6.88
N GLY A 21 -2.39 -22.50 6.23
CA GLY A 21 -1.28 -23.45 6.34
C GLY A 21 0.05 -22.95 5.76
N PHE A 22 0.07 -21.81 5.07
CA PHE A 22 1.28 -21.21 4.53
C PHE A 22 1.99 -20.35 5.58
N ARG A 23 3.33 -20.39 5.62
CA ARG A 23 4.17 -19.47 6.38
C ARG A 23 4.12 -18.10 5.71
N LEU A 24 3.09 -17.33 6.01
CA LEU A 24 2.99 -15.95 5.56
C LEU A 24 3.68 -15.01 6.56
N PRO A 25 4.28 -13.90 6.10
CA PRO A 25 4.77 -12.88 7.00
C PRO A 25 3.65 -12.49 7.97
N SER A 26 3.98 -12.34 9.25
CA SER A 26 3.00 -11.86 10.22
C SER A 26 2.64 -10.41 9.87
N VAL A 27 1.37 -10.21 9.52
CA VAL A 27 0.80 -8.90 9.23
C VAL A 27 0.51 -8.19 10.56
N CYS A 28 0.79 -6.90 10.65
CA CYS A 28 0.34 -6.09 11.77
C CYS A 28 -1.19 -6.09 11.83
N GLN A 29 -1.72 -6.20 13.04
CA GLN A 29 -3.15 -6.04 13.23
C GLN A 29 -3.47 -4.55 13.36
N TYR A 30 -3.96 -3.95 12.27
CA TYR A 30 -4.36 -2.55 12.27
C TYR A 30 -5.74 -2.35 12.91
N THR A 31 -5.92 -1.18 13.52
CA THR A 31 -7.17 -0.76 14.17
C THR A 31 -7.77 0.44 13.42
N ALA A 32 -9.00 0.83 13.77
CA ALA A 32 -9.61 2.04 13.25
C ALA A 32 -8.74 3.29 13.47
N LYS A 33 -7.94 3.34 14.55
CA LYS A 33 -6.98 4.43 14.79
C LYS A 33 -6.01 4.62 13.63
N HIS A 34 -5.48 3.54 13.04
CA HIS A 34 -4.54 3.64 11.91
C HIS A 34 -5.21 4.25 10.68
N VAL A 35 -6.46 3.86 10.40
CA VAL A 35 -7.25 4.42 9.29
C VAL A 35 -7.52 5.92 9.52
N ASN A 36 -7.93 6.28 10.72
CA ASN A 36 -8.24 7.66 11.09
C ASN A 36 -6.99 8.57 11.05
N VAL A 37 -5.83 8.04 11.47
CA VAL A 37 -4.54 8.74 11.37
C VAL A 37 -4.13 8.90 9.91
N LEU A 38 -4.27 7.85 9.08
CA LEU A 38 -3.97 7.95 7.65
C LEU A 38 -4.83 9.03 6.99
N ARG A 39 -6.15 9.07 7.27
CA ARG A 39 -7.03 10.13 6.79
C ARG A 39 -6.52 11.52 7.17
N SER A 40 -6.19 11.70 8.44
CA SER A 40 -5.66 12.97 8.95
C SER A 40 -4.34 13.37 8.28
N MET A 41 -3.45 12.41 8.01
CA MET A 41 -2.20 12.68 7.30
C MET A 41 -2.44 13.06 5.84
N LEU A 42 -3.37 12.39 5.14
CA LEU A 42 -3.73 12.74 3.77
C LEU A 42 -4.29 14.16 3.68
N GLU A 43 -5.18 14.56 4.59
CA GLU A 43 -5.71 15.94 4.65
C GLU A 43 -4.61 16.99 4.84
N ARG A 44 -3.54 16.69 5.59
CA ARG A 44 -2.44 17.64 5.84
C ARG A 44 -1.39 17.68 4.73
N HIS A 45 -1.24 16.61 3.96
CA HIS A 45 -0.07 16.44 3.08
C HIS A 45 -0.42 16.13 1.61
N VAL A 46 -1.71 16.13 1.25
CA VAL A 46 -2.17 15.97 -0.14
C VAL A 46 -3.12 17.10 -0.49
N HIS A 47 -2.69 18.00 -1.38
CA HIS A 47 -3.39 19.26 -1.67
C HIS A 47 -4.18 19.23 -2.99
N ILE A 48 -4.61 18.04 -3.44
CA ILE A 48 -5.56 17.85 -4.53
C ILE A 48 -6.85 17.24 -3.98
N PRO A 49 -8.00 17.40 -4.67
CA PRO A 49 -9.23 16.74 -4.27
C PRO A 49 -9.01 15.23 -4.14
N HIS A 50 -9.34 14.67 -2.97
CA HIS A 50 -9.16 13.25 -2.72
C HIS A 50 -10.16 12.71 -1.70
N ARG A 51 -10.41 11.41 -1.77
CA ARG A 51 -11.17 10.65 -0.77
C ARG A 51 -10.36 9.45 -0.27
N LEU A 52 -10.67 8.98 0.93
CA LEU A 52 -10.11 7.76 1.49
C LEU A 52 -11.19 6.68 1.55
N VAL A 53 -10.89 5.54 0.96
CA VAL A 53 -11.70 4.32 1.01
C VAL A 53 -10.97 3.28 1.85
N CYS A 54 -11.66 2.68 2.82
CA CYS A 54 -11.13 1.57 3.61
C CYS A 54 -11.87 0.28 3.26
N VAL A 55 -11.16 -0.68 2.67
CA VAL A 55 -11.67 -2.04 2.44
C VAL A 55 -11.52 -2.84 3.72
N THR A 56 -12.63 -3.26 4.33
CA THR A 56 -12.58 -3.86 5.68
C THR A 56 -13.70 -4.85 5.95
N ASP A 57 -13.45 -5.81 6.83
CA ASP A 57 -14.44 -6.69 7.46
C ASP A 57 -14.89 -6.21 8.85
N ASP A 58 -14.32 -5.08 9.32
CA ASP A 58 -14.62 -4.50 10.63
C ASP A 58 -14.52 -2.97 10.59
N PRO A 59 -15.62 -2.24 10.28
CA PRO A 59 -15.62 -0.78 10.17
C PRO A 59 -15.73 -0.06 11.53
N ALA A 60 -15.85 -0.77 12.65
CA ALA A 60 -16.11 -0.17 13.94
C ALA A 60 -15.01 0.84 14.34
N GLY A 61 -15.41 2.07 14.70
CA GLY A 61 -14.52 3.14 15.15
C GLY A 61 -13.77 3.89 14.04
N ILE A 62 -14.01 3.56 12.76
CA ILE A 62 -13.48 4.33 11.62
C ILE A 62 -14.27 5.63 11.51
N ASP A 63 -13.56 6.74 11.23
CA ASP A 63 -14.14 8.06 11.03
C ASP A 63 -15.20 8.01 9.91
N PRO A 64 -16.41 8.57 10.10
CA PRO A 64 -17.49 8.53 9.11
C PRO A 64 -17.18 9.25 7.79
N ARG A 65 -16.12 10.03 7.71
CA ARG A 65 -15.62 10.63 6.46
C ARG A 65 -14.79 9.66 5.60
N VAL A 66 -14.46 8.49 6.14
CA VAL A 66 -13.81 7.41 5.38
C VAL A 66 -14.90 6.54 4.76
N GLU A 67 -14.86 6.38 3.46
CA GLU A 67 -15.77 5.49 2.77
C GLU A 67 -15.43 4.02 3.07
N ILE A 68 -16.45 3.23 3.39
CA ILE A 68 -16.28 1.83 3.74
C ILE A 68 -16.70 0.94 2.57
N VAL A 69 -15.78 0.10 2.13
CA VAL A 69 -16.06 -0.99 1.19
C VAL A 69 -15.88 -2.32 1.94
N PRO A 70 -16.90 -3.20 1.93
CA PRO A 70 -16.77 -4.51 2.56
C PRO A 70 -15.65 -5.34 1.93
N LEU A 71 -14.88 -6.06 2.74
CA LEU A 71 -13.90 -7.01 2.22
C LEU A 71 -14.62 -8.10 1.42
N TRP A 72 -14.16 -8.35 0.21
CA TRP A 72 -14.81 -9.29 -0.72
C TRP A 72 -14.78 -10.73 -0.19
N ASP A 73 -15.89 -11.43 -0.34
CA ASP A 73 -16.03 -12.81 0.19
C ASP A 73 -14.97 -13.76 -0.39
N LYS A 74 -14.72 -13.65 -1.70
CA LYS A 74 -13.68 -14.45 -2.37
C LYS A 74 -12.25 -14.19 -1.88
N CYS A 75 -12.03 -13.05 -1.22
CA CYS A 75 -10.73 -12.67 -0.66
C CYS A 75 -10.61 -12.98 0.85
N ARG A 76 -11.72 -13.22 1.56
CA ARG A 76 -11.71 -13.43 3.02
C ARG A 76 -10.86 -14.61 3.47
N ALA A 77 -10.78 -15.67 2.64
CA ALA A 77 -10.01 -16.88 2.93
C ALA A 77 -8.52 -16.76 2.54
N LEU A 78 -8.13 -15.69 1.84
CA LEU A 78 -6.76 -15.49 1.41
C LEU A 78 -5.88 -15.07 2.58
N GLY A 79 -4.77 -15.77 2.78
CA GLY A 79 -3.78 -15.41 3.78
C GLY A 79 -2.86 -14.28 3.32
N GLY A 80 -2.04 -13.76 4.23
CA GLY A 80 -1.09 -12.67 3.94
C GLY A 80 -1.78 -11.42 3.42
N CYS A 81 -1.22 -10.82 2.39
CA CYS A 81 -1.75 -9.62 1.73
C CYS A 81 -2.39 -9.91 0.36
N TYR A 82 -2.62 -11.18 0.00
CA TYR A 82 -3.19 -11.55 -1.30
C TYR A 82 -4.60 -11.00 -1.54
N ASN A 83 -5.37 -10.75 -0.49
CA ASN A 83 -6.69 -10.13 -0.59
C ASN A 83 -6.68 -8.72 -1.19
N ARG A 84 -5.53 -8.03 -1.22
CA ARG A 84 -5.36 -6.74 -1.92
C ARG A 84 -5.29 -6.87 -3.44
N LEU A 85 -4.90 -8.04 -3.96
CA LEU A 85 -4.71 -8.22 -5.41
C LEU A 85 -5.96 -7.98 -6.24
N TRP A 86 -7.15 -8.08 -5.63
CA TRP A 86 -8.40 -7.78 -6.33
C TRP A 86 -8.45 -6.35 -6.91
N VAL A 87 -7.75 -5.39 -6.32
CA VAL A 87 -7.73 -4.00 -6.85
C VAL A 87 -7.15 -3.90 -8.26
N PHE A 88 -6.43 -4.94 -8.71
CA PHE A 88 -5.94 -5.03 -10.08
C PHE A 88 -7.03 -5.46 -11.07
N SER A 89 -8.20 -5.92 -10.61
CA SER A 89 -9.32 -6.27 -11.48
C SER A 89 -9.90 -5.06 -12.21
N HIS A 90 -10.57 -5.29 -13.32
CA HIS A 90 -11.27 -4.24 -14.05
C HIS A 90 -12.42 -3.64 -13.21
N GLU A 91 -13.07 -4.45 -12.38
CA GLU A 91 -14.18 -4.04 -11.52
C GLU A 91 -13.76 -3.06 -10.42
N ALA A 92 -12.47 -2.98 -10.10
CA ALA A 92 -11.96 -2.00 -9.15
C ALA A 92 -12.28 -0.55 -9.56
N ARG A 93 -12.47 -0.29 -10.86
CA ARG A 93 -12.87 1.01 -11.40
C ARG A 93 -14.20 1.50 -10.85
N ASP A 94 -15.16 0.61 -10.69
CA ASP A 94 -16.51 0.96 -10.22
C ASP A 94 -16.52 1.44 -8.77
N LEU A 95 -15.53 1.00 -7.97
CA LEU A 95 -15.40 1.38 -6.58
C LEU A 95 -14.43 2.55 -6.36
N PHE A 96 -13.32 2.57 -7.10
CA PHE A 96 -12.21 3.48 -6.81
C PHE A 96 -11.99 4.56 -7.88
N GLY A 97 -12.76 4.51 -8.99
CA GLY A 97 -12.62 5.43 -10.11
C GLY A 97 -11.49 5.04 -11.06
N ASP A 98 -11.24 5.93 -12.03
CA ASP A 98 -10.28 5.67 -13.11
C ASP A 98 -8.83 5.57 -12.63
N ARG A 99 -8.50 6.26 -11.54
CA ARG A 99 -7.14 6.30 -10.99
C ARG A 99 -7.19 6.34 -9.48
N PHE A 100 -6.40 5.49 -8.84
CA PHE A 100 -6.36 5.38 -7.40
C PHE A 100 -4.96 5.00 -6.87
N VAL A 101 -4.76 5.25 -5.57
CA VAL A 101 -3.55 4.92 -4.83
C VAL A 101 -3.88 3.87 -3.77
N CYS A 102 -3.25 2.71 -3.82
CA CYS A 102 -3.24 1.78 -2.70
C CYS A 102 -2.12 2.16 -1.73
N ILE A 103 -2.46 2.31 -0.46
CA ILE A 103 -1.53 2.76 0.58
C ILE A 103 -1.74 1.94 1.86
N ASP A 104 -0.65 1.43 2.43
CA ASP A 104 -0.69 0.69 3.69
C ASP A 104 -0.98 1.60 4.89
N LEU A 105 -1.46 1.00 5.97
CA LEU A 105 -1.79 1.72 7.21
C LEU A 105 -0.58 1.99 8.11
N ASP A 106 0.57 1.41 7.78
CA ASP A 106 1.83 1.60 8.48
C ASP A 106 2.76 2.59 7.74
N VAL A 107 2.19 3.67 7.28
CA VAL A 107 2.91 4.78 6.65
C VAL A 107 2.85 6.03 7.50
N VAL A 108 3.84 6.92 7.31
CA VAL A 108 3.83 8.27 7.88
C VAL A 108 4.11 9.28 6.77
N LEU A 109 3.15 10.15 6.49
CA LEU A 109 3.34 11.29 5.61
C LEU A 109 3.93 12.43 6.44
N VAL A 110 5.07 12.96 5.99
CA VAL A 110 5.86 13.93 6.78
C VAL A 110 5.98 15.30 6.11
N ARG A 111 5.73 15.37 4.81
CA ARG A 111 5.67 16.63 4.04
C ARG A 111 4.66 16.50 2.90
N ASP A 112 4.50 17.57 2.11
CA ASP A 112 3.62 17.57 0.93
C ASP A 112 3.96 16.39 -0.01
N CYS A 113 2.98 15.52 -0.19
CA CYS A 113 3.03 14.33 -1.05
C CYS A 113 2.31 14.53 -2.39
N THR A 114 1.74 15.71 -2.66
CA THR A 114 0.88 15.94 -3.83
C THR A 114 1.54 15.51 -5.13
N THR A 115 2.82 15.86 -5.32
CA THR A 115 3.55 15.52 -6.55
C THR A 115 3.83 14.02 -6.71
N LEU A 116 3.82 13.25 -5.63
CA LEU A 116 3.94 11.78 -5.71
C LEU A 116 2.73 11.18 -6.42
N PHE A 117 1.54 11.76 -6.23
CA PHE A 117 0.27 11.22 -6.67
C PHE A 117 -0.30 11.90 -7.94
N THR A 118 0.47 12.81 -8.53
CA THR A 118 0.12 13.46 -9.81
C THR A 118 1.00 13.00 -10.98
N ARG A 119 1.77 11.93 -10.80
CA ARG A 119 2.61 11.32 -11.84
C ARG A 119 1.75 10.80 -13.01
N PRO A 120 2.23 10.91 -14.26
CA PRO A 120 1.44 10.55 -15.46
C PRO A 120 1.40 9.05 -15.77
N GLU A 121 2.34 8.25 -15.23
CA GLU A 121 2.42 6.82 -15.52
C GLU A 121 1.15 6.09 -15.10
N ASP A 122 0.73 5.12 -15.89
CA ASP A 122 -0.47 4.33 -15.65
C ASP A 122 -0.34 3.34 -14.47
N PHE A 123 0.90 3.03 -14.07
CA PHE A 123 1.24 2.26 -12.88
C PHE A 123 2.58 2.74 -12.29
N VAL A 124 2.58 3.01 -11.00
CA VAL A 124 3.78 3.35 -10.22
C VAL A 124 3.73 2.57 -8.91
N ILE A 125 4.81 1.95 -8.51
CA ILE A 125 4.90 1.17 -7.27
C ILE A 125 6.13 1.59 -6.46
N ASN A 126 6.10 1.47 -5.14
CA ASN A 126 7.25 1.79 -4.33
C ASN A 126 8.41 0.82 -4.59
N ALA A 127 9.62 1.36 -4.68
CA ALA A 127 10.82 0.55 -4.76
C ALA A 127 11.05 -0.23 -3.47
N TYR A 128 11.39 -1.51 -3.58
CA TYR A 128 11.89 -2.27 -2.45
C TYR A 128 13.38 -1.94 -2.25
N ASN A 129 13.74 -1.59 -1.02
CA ASN A 129 15.14 -1.34 -0.66
C ASN A 129 15.64 -2.54 0.16
N PRO A 130 16.51 -3.43 -0.36
CA PRO A 130 17.02 -4.56 0.38
C PRO A 130 17.89 -4.11 1.57
N ILE A 131 17.96 -4.91 2.62
CA ILE A 131 18.83 -4.65 3.78
C ILE A 131 20.29 -4.81 3.37
N ARG A 132 20.55 -5.80 2.48
CA ARG A 132 21.87 -6.08 1.92
C ARG A 132 21.75 -6.11 0.40
N GLU A 133 22.72 -5.55 -0.28
CA GLU A 133 22.82 -5.64 -1.73
C GLU A 133 22.90 -7.11 -2.17
N GLY A 134 22.09 -7.49 -3.16
CA GLY A 134 22.05 -8.89 -3.65
C GLY A 134 21.26 -9.86 -2.77
N GLU A 135 20.63 -9.44 -1.68
CA GLU A 135 19.88 -10.31 -0.78
C GLU A 135 18.73 -11.05 -1.48
N ASN A 136 18.06 -10.37 -2.40
CA ASN A 136 16.97 -10.94 -3.20
C ASN A 136 16.67 -10.04 -4.40
N ASP A 137 15.71 -10.48 -5.22
CA ASP A 137 15.28 -9.80 -6.43
C ASP A 137 13.87 -9.17 -6.28
N GLN A 138 13.48 -8.82 -5.07
CA GLN A 138 12.12 -8.35 -4.77
C GLN A 138 11.70 -7.09 -5.56
N HIS A 139 12.55 -6.13 -5.75
CA HIS A 139 12.39 -4.93 -6.58
C HIS A 139 11.24 -3.99 -6.21
N TYR A 140 10.08 -4.48 -5.77
CA TYR A 140 8.88 -3.71 -5.41
C TYR A 140 8.45 -3.92 -3.97
N ASN A 141 7.92 -2.87 -3.36
CA ASN A 141 7.24 -2.91 -2.07
C ASN A 141 5.76 -2.60 -2.29
N GLY A 142 4.88 -3.56 -1.98
CA GLY A 142 3.43 -3.47 -2.21
C GLY A 142 2.70 -2.52 -1.26
N GLY A 143 3.38 -1.90 -0.30
CA GLY A 143 2.76 -0.98 0.67
C GLY A 143 2.33 0.37 0.08
N LEU A 144 2.79 0.68 -1.13
CA LEU A 144 2.37 1.88 -1.85
C LEU A 144 2.44 1.64 -3.36
N PHE A 145 1.32 1.78 -4.06
CA PHE A 145 1.26 1.86 -5.52
C PHE A 145 0.08 2.70 -5.98
N MET A 146 0.21 3.28 -7.15
CA MET A 146 -0.82 4.05 -7.83
C MET A 146 -1.03 3.47 -9.23
N MET A 147 -2.28 3.37 -9.67
CA MET A 147 -2.55 2.89 -11.02
C MET A 147 -3.82 3.46 -11.63
N THR A 148 -3.87 3.44 -12.96
CA THR A 148 -5.11 3.49 -13.72
C THR A 148 -5.82 2.15 -13.59
N ALA A 149 -7.11 2.16 -13.27
CA ALA A 149 -7.89 0.95 -13.06
C ALA A 149 -7.79 0.00 -14.26
N GLY A 150 -7.44 -1.25 -14.00
CA GLY A 150 -7.25 -2.27 -15.03
C GLY A 150 -5.92 -2.23 -15.79
N ALA A 151 -5.03 -1.25 -15.54
CA ALA A 151 -3.74 -1.14 -16.24
C ALA A 151 -2.84 -2.38 -16.08
N ARG A 152 -3.01 -3.14 -15.02
CA ARG A 152 -2.29 -4.40 -14.72
C ARG A 152 -3.25 -5.52 -14.32
N ALA A 153 -4.40 -5.61 -15.00
CA ALA A 153 -5.46 -6.58 -14.68
C ALA A 153 -4.96 -8.03 -14.63
N SER A 154 -3.98 -8.38 -15.44
CA SER A 154 -3.38 -9.71 -15.48
C SER A 154 -2.79 -10.17 -14.13
N VAL A 155 -2.42 -9.24 -13.24
CA VAL A 155 -1.96 -9.56 -11.87
C VAL A 155 -3.05 -10.29 -11.08
N TRP A 156 -4.32 -9.87 -11.25
CA TRP A 156 -5.46 -10.52 -10.64
C TRP A 156 -5.97 -11.71 -11.45
N GLU A 157 -6.09 -11.56 -12.76
CA GLU A 157 -6.64 -12.58 -13.65
C GLU A 157 -5.84 -13.89 -13.63
N GLN A 158 -4.52 -13.80 -13.44
CA GLN A 158 -3.63 -14.96 -13.38
C GLN A 158 -3.31 -15.39 -11.94
N PHE A 159 -3.89 -14.72 -10.94
CA PHE A 159 -3.75 -15.12 -9.55
C PHE A 159 -4.66 -16.31 -9.24
N ASP A 160 -4.05 -17.43 -8.86
CA ASP A 160 -4.77 -18.60 -8.36
C ASP A 160 -4.49 -18.77 -6.85
N PRO A 161 -5.52 -18.61 -5.99
CA PRO A 161 -5.35 -18.72 -4.54
C PRO A 161 -4.87 -20.11 -4.07
N GLN A 162 -5.00 -21.15 -4.89
CA GLN A 162 -4.57 -22.50 -4.54
C GLN A 162 -3.09 -22.74 -4.88
N THR A 163 -2.60 -22.18 -5.97
CA THR A 163 -1.25 -22.48 -6.50
C THR A 163 -0.27 -21.31 -6.33
N THR A 164 -0.72 -20.06 -6.52
CA THR A 164 0.17 -18.89 -6.48
C THR A 164 0.91 -18.71 -5.14
N PRO A 165 0.30 -18.93 -3.96
CA PRO A 165 1.04 -18.81 -2.69
C PRO A 165 2.20 -19.79 -2.58
N ALA A 166 2.05 -21.01 -3.10
CA ALA A 166 3.12 -22.00 -3.11
C ALA A 166 4.26 -21.63 -4.07
N ILE A 167 3.92 -21.10 -5.25
CA ILE A 167 4.90 -20.59 -6.23
C ILE A 167 5.72 -19.46 -5.62
N VAL A 168 5.07 -18.48 -5.02
CA VAL A 168 5.73 -17.34 -4.36
C VAL A 168 6.62 -17.80 -3.22
N GLN A 169 6.15 -18.75 -2.39
CA GLN A 169 6.92 -19.25 -1.26
C GLN A 169 8.14 -20.05 -1.68
N ALA A 170 8.08 -20.73 -2.81
CA ALA A 170 9.19 -21.54 -3.34
C ALA A 170 10.29 -20.68 -4.01
N ASP A 171 10.01 -19.43 -4.37
CA ASP A 171 10.98 -18.58 -5.06
C ASP A 171 11.81 -17.75 -4.05
N PRO A 172 13.10 -18.06 -3.87
CA PRO A 172 13.97 -17.36 -2.93
C PRO A 172 14.31 -15.91 -3.36
N ARG A 173 14.00 -15.54 -4.59
CA ARG A 173 14.31 -14.20 -5.13
C ARG A 173 13.35 -13.13 -4.63
N VAL A 174 12.18 -13.51 -4.14
CA VAL A 174 11.12 -12.58 -3.74
C VAL A 174 10.72 -12.76 -2.28
N ILE A 175 10.14 -11.72 -1.70
CA ILE A 175 9.73 -11.69 -0.29
C ILE A 175 8.31 -11.17 -0.17
N GLY A 176 7.54 -11.78 0.71
CA GLY A 176 6.18 -11.36 1.02
C GLY A 176 5.15 -12.24 0.34
N SER A 177 3.98 -11.67 0.07
CA SER A 177 2.86 -12.35 -0.56
C SER A 177 2.47 -11.64 -1.87
N ASP A 178 1.59 -10.65 -1.78
CA ASP A 178 1.14 -9.86 -2.93
C ASP A 178 2.28 -9.15 -3.67
N GLN A 179 3.18 -8.47 -2.95
CA GLN A 179 4.33 -7.79 -3.57
C GLN A 179 5.26 -8.75 -4.30
N ALA A 180 5.42 -9.96 -3.79
CA ALA A 180 6.22 -11.00 -4.43
C ALA A 180 5.55 -11.48 -5.72
N TRP A 181 4.24 -11.71 -5.69
CA TRP A 181 3.46 -12.05 -6.88
C TRP A 181 3.50 -10.93 -7.93
N ILE A 182 3.28 -9.67 -7.54
CA ILE A 182 3.39 -8.52 -8.43
C ILE A 182 4.77 -8.48 -9.10
N ARG A 183 5.85 -8.71 -8.33
CA ARG A 183 7.22 -8.74 -8.87
C ARG A 183 7.45 -9.88 -9.85
N LEU A 184 7.01 -11.08 -9.53
CA LEU A 184 7.17 -12.26 -10.41
C LEU A 184 6.36 -12.10 -11.70
N HIS A 185 5.16 -11.53 -11.60
CA HIS A 185 4.24 -11.38 -12.71
C HIS A 185 4.61 -10.22 -13.66
N LEU A 186 4.92 -9.02 -13.11
CA LEU A 186 5.20 -7.83 -13.91
C LEU A 186 6.68 -7.66 -14.31
N GLY A 187 7.58 -8.44 -13.75
CA GLY A 187 9.01 -8.25 -14.01
C GLY A 187 9.59 -7.02 -13.30
N ARG A 188 10.54 -6.30 -13.90
CA ARG A 188 11.29 -5.18 -13.31
C ARG A 188 11.02 -3.82 -13.95
N GLY A 189 10.18 -3.75 -14.96
CA GLY A 189 10.03 -2.61 -15.86
C GLY A 189 9.13 -1.48 -15.38
N GLU A 190 8.44 -1.65 -14.23
CA GLU A 190 7.46 -0.68 -13.77
C GLU A 190 8.10 0.58 -13.20
N ALA A 191 7.42 1.71 -13.38
CA ALA A 191 7.81 2.98 -12.76
C ALA A 191 7.76 2.86 -11.23
N ARG A 192 8.70 3.53 -10.57
CA ARG A 192 8.83 3.41 -9.10
C ARG A 192 8.97 4.76 -8.43
N TRP A 193 8.51 4.81 -7.17
CA TRP A 193 8.99 5.81 -6.23
C TRP A 193 10.24 5.30 -5.53
N THR A 194 11.18 6.18 -5.34
CA THR A 194 12.48 5.91 -4.72
C THR A 194 12.80 6.97 -3.66
N ASN A 195 13.95 6.83 -3.01
CA ASN A 195 14.44 7.86 -2.08
C ASN A 195 14.65 9.23 -2.78
N ALA A 196 14.91 9.25 -4.08
CA ALA A 196 15.00 10.51 -4.84
C ALA A 196 13.65 11.26 -4.90
N ASP A 197 12.55 10.52 -4.88
CA ASP A 197 11.19 11.07 -4.83
C ASP A 197 10.76 11.46 -3.39
N GLY A 198 11.59 11.16 -2.41
CA GLY A 198 11.30 11.38 -0.98
C GLY A 198 10.50 10.25 -0.32
N VAL A 199 10.46 9.08 -0.93
CA VAL A 199 9.81 7.89 -0.37
C VAL A 199 10.85 6.97 0.25
N TYR A 200 10.73 6.72 1.55
CA TYR A 200 11.70 5.99 2.34
C TYR A 200 11.05 4.80 3.08
N GLU A 201 11.86 3.82 3.42
CA GLU A 201 11.49 2.83 4.44
C GLU A 201 12.01 3.25 5.82
N ALA A 202 11.25 2.99 6.88
CA ALA A 202 11.57 3.39 8.26
C ALA A 202 12.95 2.96 8.75
N ARG A 203 13.48 1.84 8.22
CA ARG A 203 14.85 1.36 8.54
C ARG A 203 15.96 2.28 8.01
N GLN A 204 15.65 3.12 7.02
CA GLN A 204 16.61 4.05 6.40
C GLN A 204 16.68 5.38 7.14
N VAL A 205 15.61 5.78 7.82
CA VAL A 205 15.47 7.14 8.36
C VAL A 205 15.52 7.22 9.91
N ARG A 206 15.46 6.12 10.61
CA ARG A 206 15.57 6.04 12.08
C ARG A 206 15.20 7.32 12.85
N HIS A 207 16.19 8.04 13.41
CA HIS A 207 15.97 9.19 14.31
C HIS A 207 15.72 10.51 13.59
N GLU A 208 16.24 10.67 12.37
CA GLU A 208 16.18 11.91 11.60
C GLU A 208 15.62 11.64 10.20
N LEU A 209 14.78 12.56 9.74
CA LEU A 209 14.24 12.54 8.39
C LEU A 209 15.20 13.22 7.42
N PRO A 210 15.50 12.61 6.27
CA PRO A 210 16.14 13.31 5.16
C PRO A 210 15.37 14.58 4.77
N GLU A 211 16.07 15.59 4.31
CA GLU A 211 15.46 16.88 3.95
C GLU A 211 14.36 16.73 2.90
N ASN A 212 14.54 15.83 1.93
CA ASN A 212 13.56 15.54 0.90
C ASN A 212 12.49 14.51 1.31
N ALA A 213 12.51 13.95 2.53
CA ALA A 213 11.54 12.92 2.92
C ALA A 213 10.11 13.47 2.88
N ARG A 214 9.22 12.76 2.24
CA ARG A 214 7.78 13.06 2.09
C ARG A 214 6.91 11.99 2.73
N LEU A 215 7.27 10.72 2.51
CA LEU A 215 6.54 9.56 2.97
C LEU A 215 7.51 8.48 3.45
N VAL A 216 7.20 7.88 4.60
CA VAL A 216 7.98 6.79 5.18
C VAL A 216 7.09 5.57 5.39
N LEU A 217 7.48 4.42 4.81
CA LEU A 217 6.79 3.15 4.96
C LEU A 217 7.43 2.30 6.07
N PHE A 218 6.60 1.62 6.83
CA PHE A 218 7.03 0.69 7.87
C PHE A 218 6.73 -0.74 7.40
N ALA A 219 7.75 -1.52 7.13
CA ALA A 219 7.58 -2.87 6.59
C ALA A 219 7.49 -3.94 7.69
N GLY A 220 6.68 -4.96 7.45
CA GLY A 220 6.57 -6.15 8.29
C GLY A 220 5.81 -5.91 9.58
N LYS A 221 6.43 -6.20 10.74
CA LYS A 221 5.81 -6.03 12.08
C LYS A 221 5.99 -4.63 12.67
N ARG A 222 6.47 -3.68 11.91
CA ARG A 222 6.72 -2.33 12.39
C ARG A 222 5.45 -1.52 12.33
N ASP A 223 5.05 -1.02 13.49
CA ASP A 223 3.87 -0.18 13.66
C ASP A 223 4.37 1.22 14.09
N PRO A 224 4.10 2.29 13.32
CA PRO A 224 4.53 3.64 13.67
C PRO A 224 4.20 4.04 15.11
N SER A 225 3.04 3.61 15.62
CA SER A 225 2.60 3.94 16.98
C SER A 225 3.52 3.43 18.10
N ARG A 226 4.41 2.48 17.79
CA ARG A 226 5.31 1.84 18.74
C ARG A 226 6.73 2.40 18.73
N PHE A 227 7.03 3.31 17.80
CA PHE A 227 8.37 3.89 17.69
C PHE A 227 8.46 5.24 18.41
N PRO A 228 9.50 5.46 19.23
CA PRO A 228 9.62 6.66 20.05
C PRO A 228 10.20 7.87 19.31
N TYR A 229 10.38 7.80 18.00
CA TYR A 229 11.04 8.87 17.25
C TYR A 229 10.21 10.17 17.26
N PRO A 230 10.83 11.34 17.52
CA PRO A 230 10.12 12.62 17.63
C PRO A 230 9.27 12.92 16.38
N TRP A 231 9.81 12.72 15.18
CA TRP A 231 9.11 12.98 13.93
C TRP A 231 7.86 12.10 13.73
N ILE A 232 7.84 10.87 14.28
CA ILE A 232 6.62 10.04 14.22
C ILE A 232 5.54 10.65 15.09
N ARG A 233 5.86 11.10 16.30
CA ARG A 233 4.88 11.74 17.20
C ARG A 233 4.30 13.02 16.61
N GLU A 234 5.11 13.74 15.84
CA GLU A 234 4.70 14.96 15.16
C GLU A 234 3.74 14.69 14.00
N HIS A 235 4.04 13.69 13.17
CA HIS A 235 3.36 13.47 11.90
C HIS A 235 2.28 12.40 11.95
N TRP A 236 2.46 11.34 12.73
CA TRP A 236 1.51 10.21 12.83
C TRP A 236 0.37 10.53 13.81
N ARG A 237 -0.56 11.40 13.39
CA ARG A 237 -1.70 11.90 14.19
C ARG A 237 -2.88 12.34 13.35
#